data_6a60cbcfa8fefbed2962f94400c2f696
#
_entry.id   6a60cbcfa8fefbed2962f94400c2f696
#
_cell.length_a   1.000
_cell.length_b   1.000
_cell.length_c   1.000
_cell.angle_alpha   90.00
_cell.angle_beta   90.00
_cell.angle_gamma   90.00
#
_symmetry.space_group_name_H-M   'P 1'
#
loop_
_entity.id
_entity.type
_entity.pdbx_description
1 polymer ?
#
loop_
_entity_poly.entity_id
_entity_poly.type
_entity_poly.pdbx_seq_one_letter_code
_entity_poly.pdbx_strand_id
1 'polypeptide(L)'
;MTDAAWQAQHLLFERMIRALIGCPLPVIAAVNGAAYAGGCEMALCCDFIYAAETARFALTEVTLGIMPGAGGTQNLPRAVGERRAKELILTGRPFSAEEALRWGMVNRLCAHQRVVDEALETGREIASNAPIAVRQAKHAIHFGMQIDLASGMMLEIEAYNRMVPTEDRREGVAAFNEKRRPHFVGR
;
A
#
# COMPACT_ATOMS: atom_id res chain seq x y z
N MET A 1 12.97 -21.86 -18.81
CA MET A 1 13.47 -20.47 -18.91
C MET A 1 14.97 -20.52 -18.74
N THR A 2 15.75 -19.81 -19.59
CA THR A 2 17.22 -19.74 -19.44
C THR A 2 17.58 -18.73 -18.32
N ASP A 3 18.80 -18.88 -17.76
CA ASP A 3 19.28 -17.96 -16.71
C ASP A 3 19.30 -16.49 -17.18
N ALA A 4 19.69 -16.24 -18.44
CA ALA A 4 19.69 -14.92 -19.03
C ALA A 4 18.26 -14.33 -19.16
N ALA A 5 17.29 -15.16 -19.56
CA ALA A 5 15.90 -14.73 -19.63
C ALA A 5 15.31 -14.46 -18.23
N TRP A 6 15.71 -15.27 -17.23
CA TRP A 6 15.33 -15.04 -15.83
C TRP A 6 15.89 -13.71 -15.32
N GLN A 7 17.17 -13.44 -15.52
CA GLN A 7 17.79 -12.19 -15.08
C GLN A 7 17.14 -10.97 -15.72
N ALA A 8 16.86 -11.01 -17.02
CA ALA A 8 16.18 -9.92 -17.72
C ALA A 8 14.76 -9.66 -17.16
N GLN A 9 14.00 -10.74 -16.95
CA GLN A 9 12.65 -10.66 -16.37
C GLN A 9 12.69 -10.15 -14.93
N HIS A 10 13.64 -10.61 -14.12
CA HIS A 10 13.78 -10.20 -12.72
C HIS A 10 14.05 -8.70 -12.58
N LEU A 11 14.91 -8.14 -13.41
CA LEU A 11 15.18 -6.70 -13.44
C LEU A 11 13.92 -5.86 -13.75
N LEU A 12 13.10 -6.32 -14.70
CA LEU A 12 11.83 -5.64 -15.01
C LEU A 12 10.85 -5.72 -13.84
N PHE A 13 10.78 -6.88 -13.22
CA PHE A 13 9.91 -7.12 -12.08
C PHE A 13 10.31 -6.27 -10.87
N GLU A 14 11.60 -6.22 -10.56
CA GLU A 14 12.15 -5.36 -9.50
C GLU A 14 11.85 -3.87 -9.77
N ARG A 15 12.04 -3.41 -11.01
CA ARG A 15 11.71 -2.02 -11.39
C ARG A 15 10.22 -1.71 -11.22
N MET A 16 9.34 -2.64 -11.59
CA MET A 16 7.89 -2.50 -11.41
C MET A 16 7.53 -2.36 -9.93
N ILE A 17 8.03 -3.25 -9.08
CA ILE A 17 7.77 -3.22 -7.63
C ILE A 17 8.32 -1.95 -6.99
N ARG A 18 9.55 -1.55 -7.34
CA ARG A 18 10.14 -0.29 -6.86
C ARG A 18 9.32 0.93 -7.27
N ALA A 19 8.81 0.95 -8.52
CA ALA A 19 7.96 2.04 -9.01
C ALA A 19 6.62 2.10 -8.26
N LEU A 20 6.03 0.94 -7.93
CA LEU A 20 4.78 0.85 -7.18
C LEU A 20 4.97 1.33 -5.75
N ILE A 21 5.95 0.80 -5.03
CA ILE A 21 6.26 1.20 -3.64
C ILE A 21 6.69 2.66 -3.56
N GLY A 22 7.53 3.10 -4.50
CA GLY A 22 8.06 4.48 -4.56
C GLY A 22 7.10 5.51 -5.15
N CYS A 23 5.86 5.12 -5.54
CA CYS A 23 4.89 6.07 -6.06
C CYS A 23 4.58 7.14 -4.99
N PRO A 24 4.77 8.44 -5.30
CA PRO A 24 4.52 9.48 -4.30
C PRO A 24 3.03 9.69 -3.99
N LEU A 25 2.16 9.20 -4.86
CA LEU A 25 0.71 9.25 -4.65
C LEU A 25 0.23 8.02 -3.88
N PRO A 26 -0.83 8.14 -3.06
CA PRO A 26 -1.49 6.98 -2.49
C PRO A 26 -1.96 5.99 -3.55
N VAL A 27 -1.70 4.71 -3.34
CA VAL A 27 -2.08 3.62 -4.24
C VAL A 27 -2.96 2.64 -3.50
N ILE A 28 -4.18 2.43 -3.99
CA ILE A 28 -5.16 1.52 -3.41
C ILE A 28 -5.27 0.27 -4.28
N ALA A 29 -5.04 -0.91 -3.71
CA ALA A 29 -5.35 -2.15 -4.39
C ALA A 29 -6.85 -2.44 -4.26
N ALA A 30 -7.57 -2.54 -5.38
CA ALA A 30 -8.96 -2.98 -5.46
C ALA A 30 -9.02 -4.43 -5.96
N VAL A 31 -9.02 -5.38 -5.04
CA VAL A 31 -8.92 -6.81 -5.36
C VAL A 31 -10.31 -7.41 -5.50
N ASN A 32 -10.74 -7.64 -6.75
CA ASN A 32 -12.08 -8.14 -7.06
C ASN A 32 -12.18 -9.67 -7.20
N GLY A 33 -11.08 -10.42 -7.04
CA GLY A 33 -11.06 -11.86 -7.22
C GLY A 33 -9.83 -12.52 -6.63
N ALA A 34 -9.26 -13.51 -7.32
CA ALA A 34 -8.06 -14.18 -6.87
C ALA A 34 -6.81 -13.32 -7.09
N ALA A 35 -6.09 -13.04 -6.01
CA ALA A 35 -4.78 -12.41 -6.02
C ALA A 35 -3.74 -13.42 -5.50
N TYR A 36 -3.16 -14.19 -6.42
CA TYR A 36 -2.21 -15.26 -6.10
C TYR A 36 -0.80 -14.91 -6.56
N ALA A 37 0.21 -15.43 -5.86
CA ALA A 37 1.62 -15.26 -6.17
C ALA A 37 1.96 -13.76 -6.39
N GLY A 38 2.55 -13.40 -7.52
CA GLY A 38 2.88 -12.01 -7.86
C GLY A 38 1.70 -11.04 -7.78
N GLY A 39 0.45 -11.50 -8.00
CA GLY A 39 -0.75 -10.67 -7.80
C GLY A 39 -0.99 -10.31 -6.35
N CYS A 40 -0.73 -11.24 -5.43
CA CYS A 40 -0.77 -10.99 -3.99
C CYS A 40 0.37 -10.05 -3.57
N GLU A 41 1.57 -10.26 -4.12
CA GLU A 41 2.74 -9.41 -3.85
C GLU A 41 2.50 -7.96 -4.31
N MET A 42 1.90 -7.77 -5.51
CA MET A 42 1.54 -6.44 -6.01
C MET A 42 0.52 -5.75 -5.10
N ALA A 43 -0.51 -6.46 -4.64
CA ALA A 43 -1.48 -5.90 -3.71
C ALA A 43 -0.82 -5.47 -2.39
N LEU A 44 0.10 -6.29 -1.86
CA LEU A 44 0.88 -5.99 -0.66
C LEU A 44 1.87 -4.82 -0.81
N CYS A 45 2.21 -4.45 -2.04
CA CYS A 45 3.06 -3.28 -2.32
C CYS A 45 2.26 -1.97 -2.43
N CYS A 46 0.93 -2.02 -2.47
CA CYS A 46 0.06 -0.86 -2.39
C CYS A 46 -0.02 -0.32 -0.95
N ASP A 47 -0.48 0.91 -0.78
CA ASP A 47 -0.58 1.53 0.55
C ASP A 47 -1.63 0.87 1.42
N PHE A 48 -2.76 0.46 0.81
CA PHE A 48 -3.80 -0.33 1.47
C PHE A 48 -4.66 -1.07 0.45
N ILE A 49 -5.42 -2.05 0.94
CA ILE A 49 -6.14 -3.02 0.11
C ILE A 49 -7.63 -2.99 0.44
N TYR A 50 -8.46 -2.80 -0.58
CA TYR A 50 -9.88 -3.10 -0.55
C TYR A 50 -10.11 -4.39 -1.32
N ALA A 51 -10.90 -5.30 -0.78
CA ALA A 51 -11.13 -6.60 -1.39
C ALA A 51 -12.62 -6.92 -1.50
N ALA A 52 -13.00 -7.58 -2.58
CA ALA A 52 -14.31 -8.21 -2.64
C ALA A 52 -14.41 -9.30 -1.54
N GLU A 53 -15.59 -9.47 -0.95
CA GLU A 53 -15.84 -10.51 0.07
C GLU A 53 -15.47 -11.91 -0.43
N THR A 54 -15.59 -12.13 -1.75
CA THR A 54 -15.25 -13.39 -2.42
C THR A 54 -13.77 -13.49 -2.83
N ALA A 55 -12.96 -12.45 -2.62
CA ALA A 55 -11.57 -12.46 -3.02
C ALA A 55 -10.75 -13.49 -2.21
N ARG A 56 -9.72 -14.02 -2.87
CA ARG A 56 -8.81 -15.01 -2.28
C ARG A 56 -7.38 -14.57 -2.51
N PHE A 57 -6.54 -14.82 -1.54
CA PHE A 57 -5.12 -14.49 -1.55
C PHE A 57 -4.28 -15.73 -1.35
N ALA A 58 -3.09 -15.77 -1.93
CA ALA A 58 -2.10 -16.80 -1.65
C ALA A 58 -0.70 -16.36 -2.12
N LEU A 59 0.33 -16.85 -1.46
CA LEU A 59 1.71 -16.85 -1.94
C LEU A 59 2.09 -18.31 -2.19
N THR A 60 1.90 -18.76 -3.43
CA THR A 60 1.95 -20.18 -3.80
C THR A 60 3.30 -20.63 -4.35
N GLU A 61 4.28 -19.75 -4.40
CA GLU A 61 5.56 -19.94 -5.09
C GLU A 61 6.34 -21.18 -4.62
N VAL A 62 6.24 -21.51 -3.32
CA VAL A 62 6.94 -22.69 -2.76
C VAL A 62 6.43 -24.01 -3.35
N THR A 63 5.20 -24.07 -3.82
CA THR A 63 4.64 -25.25 -4.50
C THR A 63 5.23 -25.47 -5.90
N LEU A 64 5.91 -24.44 -6.42
CA LEU A 64 6.61 -24.47 -7.71
C LEU A 64 8.13 -24.57 -7.57
N GLY A 65 8.65 -24.77 -6.33
CA GLY A 65 10.08 -24.86 -6.06
C GLY A 65 10.83 -23.52 -6.06
N ILE A 66 10.09 -22.40 -5.95
CA ILE A 66 10.64 -21.04 -5.81
C ILE A 66 10.04 -20.38 -4.57
N MET A 67 10.41 -19.15 -4.27
CA MET A 67 9.81 -18.37 -3.19
C MET A 67 9.23 -17.04 -3.72
N PRO A 68 8.35 -16.36 -2.96
CA PRO A 68 7.91 -15.02 -3.32
C PRO A 68 9.12 -14.08 -3.53
N GLY A 69 9.16 -13.40 -4.67
CA GLY A 69 10.31 -12.60 -5.10
C GLY A 69 10.02 -11.12 -5.35
N ALA A 70 8.77 -10.69 -5.15
CA ALA A 70 8.31 -9.32 -5.38
C ALA A 70 7.91 -8.58 -4.08
N GLY A 71 8.51 -8.96 -2.97
CA GLY A 71 8.27 -8.35 -1.67
C GLY A 71 7.29 -9.10 -0.78
N GLY A 72 6.73 -10.24 -1.18
CA GLY A 72 5.81 -11.05 -0.38
C GLY A 72 6.40 -11.48 0.94
N THR A 73 7.66 -11.91 0.96
CA THR A 73 8.38 -12.29 2.19
C THR A 73 8.65 -11.11 3.13
N GLN A 74 8.52 -9.88 2.66
CA GLN A 74 8.75 -8.65 3.43
C GLN A 74 7.45 -7.97 3.85
N ASN A 75 6.50 -7.85 2.92
CA ASN A 75 5.27 -7.09 3.16
C ASN A 75 4.22 -7.93 3.90
N LEU A 76 4.07 -9.23 3.59
CA LEU A 76 3.10 -10.06 4.30
C LEU A 76 3.39 -10.13 5.81
N PRO A 77 4.63 -10.43 6.30
CA PRO A 77 4.88 -10.46 7.74
C PRO A 77 4.70 -9.11 8.44
N ARG A 78 4.92 -8.00 7.73
CA ARG A 78 4.62 -6.66 8.27
C ARG A 78 3.12 -6.41 8.44
N ALA A 79 2.28 -7.02 7.59
CA ALA A 79 0.84 -6.90 7.66
C ALA A 79 0.21 -7.87 8.68
N VAL A 80 0.62 -9.15 8.69
CA VAL A 80 -0.09 -10.20 9.44
C VAL A 80 0.72 -10.81 10.59
N GLY A 81 1.93 -10.33 10.80
CA GLY A 81 2.89 -10.85 11.76
C GLY A 81 3.70 -12.05 11.22
N GLU A 82 4.92 -12.19 11.74
CA GLU A 82 5.93 -13.14 11.22
C GLU A 82 5.43 -14.59 11.22
N ARG A 83 4.82 -15.05 12.30
CA ARG A 83 4.42 -16.45 12.45
C ARG A 83 3.34 -16.86 11.45
N ARG A 84 2.35 -16.01 11.24
CA ARG A 84 1.27 -16.27 10.28
C ARG A 84 1.79 -16.18 8.84
N ALA A 85 2.63 -15.21 8.54
CA ALA A 85 3.25 -15.10 7.24
C ALA A 85 4.08 -16.35 6.89
N LYS A 86 4.86 -16.87 7.83
CA LYS A 86 5.60 -18.14 7.65
C LYS A 86 4.66 -19.31 7.36
N GLU A 87 3.57 -19.46 8.12
CA GLU A 87 2.60 -20.51 7.88
C GLU A 87 2.01 -20.41 6.47
N LEU A 88 1.56 -19.24 6.05
CA LEU A 88 0.94 -19.00 4.74
C LEU A 88 1.93 -19.22 3.59
N ILE A 89 3.13 -18.66 3.68
CA ILE A 89 4.14 -18.77 2.62
C ILE A 89 4.67 -20.18 2.52
N LEU A 90 5.04 -20.81 3.64
CA LEU A 90 5.66 -22.14 3.63
C LEU A 90 4.69 -23.26 3.23
N THR A 91 3.40 -23.07 3.43
CA THR A 91 2.37 -24.02 2.98
C THR A 91 1.84 -23.71 1.59
N GLY A 92 1.98 -22.45 1.12
CA GLY A 92 1.37 -21.97 -0.12
C GLY A 92 -0.15 -22.00 -0.12
N ARG A 93 -0.80 -22.17 1.04
CA ARG A 93 -2.26 -22.31 1.11
C ARG A 93 -2.98 -20.99 0.86
N PRO A 94 -4.11 -21.02 0.13
CA PRO A 94 -4.96 -19.85 -0.02
C PRO A 94 -5.67 -19.46 1.28
N PHE A 95 -5.95 -18.16 1.42
CA PHE A 95 -6.76 -17.61 2.51
C PHE A 95 -7.81 -16.64 1.96
N SER A 96 -8.87 -16.44 2.73
CA SER A 96 -10.01 -15.60 2.33
C SER A 96 -9.76 -14.11 2.58
N ALA A 97 -10.56 -13.27 1.93
CA ALA A 97 -10.57 -11.83 2.17
C ALA A 97 -10.97 -11.50 3.63
N GLU A 98 -11.88 -12.30 4.22
CA GLU A 98 -12.27 -12.15 5.63
C GLU A 98 -11.11 -12.46 6.59
N GLU A 99 -10.35 -13.53 6.32
CA GLU A 99 -9.14 -13.84 7.08
C GLU A 99 -8.12 -12.70 6.94
N ALA A 100 -7.90 -12.21 5.72
CA ALA A 100 -6.98 -11.09 5.43
C ALA A 100 -7.40 -9.79 6.16
N LEU A 101 -8.71 -9.49 6.25
CA LEU A 101 -9.22 -8.38 7.04
C LEU A 101 -8.93 -8.57 8.53
N ARG A 102 -9.25 -9.73 9.10
CA ARG A 102 -8.99 -10.02 10.52
C ARG A 102 -7.52 -9.94 10.90
N TRP A 103 -6.63 -10.18 9.95
CA TRP A 103 -5.19 -10.15 10.17
C TRP A 103 -4.55 -8.78 9.89
N GLY A 104 -5.32 -7.82 9.40
CA GLY A 104 -4.83 -6.47 9.09
C GLY A 104 -4.17 -6.31 7.73
N MET A 105 -4.23 -7.33 6.85
CA MET A 105 -3.73 -7.23 5.48
C MET A 105 -4.69 -6.44 4.59
N VAL A 106 -6.00 -6.65 4.74
CA VAL A 106 -7.05 -5.96 4.00
C VAL A 106 -7.68 -4.91 4.91
N ASN A 107 -7.90 -3.71 4.37
CA ASN A 107 -8.48 -2.58 5.10
C ASN A 107 -10.00 -2.56 5.07
N ARG A 108 -10.61 -3.07 3.98
CA ARG A 108 -12.06 -3.08 3.81
C ARG A 108 -12.51 -4.25 2.94
N LEU A 109 -13.62 -4.89 3.33
CA LEU A 109 -14.37 -5.78 2.47
C LEU A 109 -15.51 -5.01 1.77
N CYS A 110 -15.70 -5.32 0.50
CA CYS A 110 -16.71 -4.70 -0.35
C CYS A 110 -17.53 -5.79 -1.06
N ALA A 111 -18.76 -5.50 -1.40
CA ALA A 111 -19.48 -6.32 -2.35
C ALA A 111 -18.71 -6.40 -3.68
N HIS A 112 -18.71 -7.57 -4.33
CA HIS A 112 -17.87 -7.84 -5.50
C HIS A 112 -17.95 -6.75 -6.58
N GLN A 113 -19.15 -6.26 -6.87
CA GLN A 113 -19.38 -5.24 -7.91
C GLN A 113 -18.99 -3.82 -7.44
N ARG A 114 -18.75 -3.62 -6.13
CA ARG A 114 -18.52 -2.31 -5.53
C ARG A 114 -17.07 -2.00 -5.21
N VAL A 115 -16.18 -3.00 -5.24
CA VAL A 115 -14.81 -2.85 -4.75
C VAL A 115 -14.04 -1.72 -5.44
N VAL A 116 -14.20 -1.56 -6.75
CA VAL A 116 -13.54 -0.50 -7.50
C VAL A 116 -14.17 0.85 -7.19
N ASP A 117 -15.50 0.94 -7.12
CA ASP A 117 -16.21 2.18 -6.81
C ASP A 117 -15.84 2.70 -5.42
N GLU A 118 -15.81 1.81 -4.41
CA GLU A 118 -15.44 2.19 -3.04
C GLU A 118 -13.97 2.62 -2.94
N ALA A 119 -13.07 1.97 -3.68
CA ALA A 119 -11.69 2.41 -3.78
C ALA A 119 -11.57 3.80 -4.44
N LEU A 120 -12.36 4.07 -5.50
CA LEU A 120 -12.43 5.38 -6.15
C LEU A 120 -13.06 6.45 -5.25
N GLU A 121 -14.09 6.12 -4.47
CA GLU A 121 -14.69 7.02 -3.49
C GLU A 121 -13.62 7.47 -2.48
N THR A 122 -12.88 6.53 -1.90
CA THR A 122 -11.76 6.84 -1.00
C THR A 122 -10.63 7.61 -1.70
N GLY A 123 -10.32 7.25 -2.95
CA GLY A 123 -9.35 8.00 -3.75
C GLY A 123 -9.76 9.46 -3.96
N ARG A 124 -11.05 9.75 -4.20
CA ARG A 124 -11.57 11.13 -4.29
C ARG A 124 -11.52 11.86 -2.95
N GLU A 125 -11.82 11.16 -1.85
CA GLU A 125 -11.67 11.72 -0.50
C GLU A 125 -10.22 12.14 -0.24
N ILE A 126 -9.25 11.27 -0.52
CA ILE A 126 -7.83 11.59 -0.40
C ILE A 126 -7.45 12.76 -1.31
N ALA A 127 -7.92 12.76 -2.55
CA ALA A 127 -7.63 13.81 -3.53
C ALA A 127 -8.26 15.17 -3.16
N SER A 128 -9.23 15.22 -2.27
CA SER A 128 -9.79 16.47 -1.73
C SER A 128 -8.92 17.10 -0.65
N ASN A 129 -7.91 16.40 -0.14
CA ASN A 129 -6.96 16.90 0.85
C ASN A 129 -5.77 17.58 0.18
N ALA A 130 -5.00 18.36 0.96
CA ALA A 130 -3.81 19.06 0.47
C ALA A 130 -2.77 18.08 -0.12
N PRO A 131 -2.47 18.16 -1.43
CA PRO A 131 -1.68 17.13 -2.11
C PRO A 131 -0.26 16.96 -1.56
N ILE A 132 0.37 18.06 -1.12
CA ILE A 132 1.72 18.01 -0.52
C ILE A 132 1.63 17.31 0.83
N ALA A 133 0.62 17.62 1.66
CA ALA A 133 0.44 16.98 2.96
C ALA A 133 0.21 15.46 2.82
N VAL A 134 -0.64 15.04 1.90
CA VAL A 134 -0.90 13.61 1.63
C VAL A 134 0.39 12.89 1.24
N ARG A 135 1.18 13.45 0.32
CA ARG A 135 2.46 12.85 -0.11
C ARG A 135 3.49 12.80 1.02
N GLN A 136 3.59 13.87 1.84
CA GLN A 136 4.54 13.91 2.95
C GLN A 136 4.12 12.94 4.07
N ALA A 137 2.83 12.82 4.37
CA ALA A 137 2.33 11.84 5.34
C ALA A 137 2.64 10.40 4.89
N LYS A 138 2.34 10.04 3.62
CA LYS A 138 2.73 8.75 3.05
C LYS A 138 4.23 8.51 3.18
N HIS A 139 5.06 9.49 2.79
CA HIS A 139 6.51 9.41 2.86
C HIS A 139 7.00 9.16 4.29
N ALA A 140 6.53 9.95 5.25
CA ALA A 140 6.92 9.83 6.65
C ALA A 140 6.53 8.48 7.25
N ILE A 141 5.32 7.99 6.97
CA ILE A 141 4.86 6.67 7.42
C ILE A 141 5.71 5.56 6.78
N HIS A 142 5.85 5.57 5.44
CA HIS A 142 6.53 4.48 4.72
C HIS A 142 7.99 4.33 5.16
N PHE A 143 8.75 5.42 5.19
CA PHE A 143 10.16 5.38 5.53
C PHE A 143 10.40 5.35 7.04
N GLY A 144 9.56 6.01 7.84
CA GLY A 144 9.64 5.96 9.30
C GLY A 144 9.47 4.55 9.86
N MET A 145 8.61 3.72 9.22
CA MET A 145 8.44 2.31 9.60
C MET A 145 9.63 1.41 9.24
N GLN A 146 10.64 1.91 8.51
CA GLN A 146 11.84 1.14 8.14
C GLN A 146 13.05 1.43 9.06
N ILE A 147 12.92 2.41 9.98
CA ILE A 147 13.99 2.88 10.85
C ILE A 147 13.53 2.89 12.31
N ASP A 148 14.43 3.19 13.24
CA ASP A 148 14.07 3.36 14.65
C ASP A 148 13.16 4.57 14.87
N LEU A 149 12.40 4.56 15.97
CA LEU A 149 11.39 5.58 16.25
C LEU A 149 11.99 7.00 16.31
N ALA A 150 13.16 7.17 16.91
CA ALA A 150 13.76 8.49 17.06
C ALA A 150 14.13 9.09 15.70
N SER A 151 14.74 8.29 14.81
CA SER A 151 15.04 8.67 13.44
C SER A 151 13.75 8.90 12.62
N GLY A 152 12.72 8.08 12.84
CA GLY A 152 11.40 8.25 12.22
C GLY A 152 10.74 9.58 12.60
N MET A 153 10.81 9.99 13.87
CA MET A 153 10.30 11.28 14.33
C MET A 153 11.09 12.46 13.73
N MET A 154 12.39 12.33 13.52
CA MET A 154 13.17 13.36 12.82
C MET A 154 12.74 13.49 11.36
N LEU A 155 12.53 12.36 10.66
CA LEU A 155 11.99 12.33 9.30
C LEU A 155 10.60 12.99 9.22
N GLU A 156 9.73 12.73 10.19
CA GLU A 156 8.41 13.34 10.28
C GLU A 156 8.47 14.86 10.39
N ILE A 157 9.34 15.39 11.24
CA ILE A 157 9.55 16.85 11.38
C ILE A 157 10.07 17.45 10.07
N GLU A 158 11.01 16.79 9.40
CA GLU A 158 11.50 17.25 8.10
C GLU A 158 10.38 17.27 7.06
N ALA A 159 9.59 16.21 6.98
CA ALA A 159 8.42 16.12 6.11
C ALA A 159 7.39 17.22 6.44
N TYR A 160 7.13 17.47 7.72
CA TYR A 160 6.23 18.52 8.18
C TYR A 160 6.73 19.91 7.76
N ASN A 161 8.01 20.20 7.89
CA ASN A 161 8.59 21.49 7.54
C ASN A 161 8.39 21.84 6.05
N ARG A 162 8.26 20.84 5.16
CA ARG A 162 7.97 21.06 3.73
C ARG A 162 6.55 21.62 3.51
N MET A 163 5.63 21.42 4.43
CA MET A 163 4.25 21.92 4.33
C MET A 163 4.12 23.35 4.86
N VAL A 164 4.99 23.77 5.80
CA VAL A 164 4.88 25.06 6.50
C VAL A 164 4.79 26.26 5.55
N PRO A 165 5.60 26.37 4.47
CA PRO A 165 5.55 27.53 3.56
C PRO A 165 4.40 27.45 2.54
N THR A 166 3.66 26.34 2.43
CA THR A 166 2.69 26.12 1.35
C THR A 166 1.46 27.04 1.44
N GLU A 167 0.89 27.35 0.28
CA GLU A 167 -0.40 28.04 0.19
C GLU A 167 -1.51 27.19 0.78
N ASP A 168 -1.48 25.87 0.52
CA ASP A 168 -2.47 24.92 1.03
C ASP A 168 -2.54 24.91 2.56
N ARG A 169 -1.40 25.02 3.26
CA ARG A 169 -1.42 25.15 4.72
C ARG A 169 -2.15 26.42 5.17
N ARG A 170 -1.91 27.56 4.52
CA ARG A 170 -2.56 28.82 4.86
C ARG A 170 -4.06 28.75 4.57
N GLU A 171 -4.42 28.20 3.42
CA GLU A 171 -5.82 27.95 3.04
C GLU A 171 -6.51 27.03 4.03
N GLY A 172 -5.90 25.92 4.42
CA GLY A 172 -6.47 24.99 5.38
C GLY A 172 -6.78 25.64 6.74
N VAL A 173 -5.86 26.45 7.25
CA VAL A 173 -6.06 27.21 8.50
C VAL A 173 -7.16 28.27 8.35
N ALA A 174 -7.17 29.02 7.25
CA ALA A 174 -8.20 30.02 6.98
C ALA A 174 -9.59 29.38 6.86
N ALA A 175 -9.72 28.34 6.05
CA ALA A 175 -10.96 27.61 5.84
C ALA A 175 -11.51 27.01 7.15
N PHE A 176 -10.64 26.46 8.00
CA PHE A 176 -11.03 25.94 9.32
C PHE A 176 -11.62 27.04 10.22
N ASN A 177 -10.96 28.20 10.29
CA ASN A 177 -11.44 29.34 11.10
C ASN A 177 -12.75 29.91 10.56
N GLU A 178 -12.92 29.93 9.24
CA GLU A 178 -14.11 30.44 8.53
C GLU A 178 -15.24 29.39 8.43
N LYS A 179 -15.00 28.14 8.90
CA LYS A 179 -15.96 27.02 8.84
C LYS A 179 -16.44 26.72 7.42
N ARG A 180 -15.57 26.83 6.45
CA ARG A 180 -15.82 26.49 5.03
C ARG A 180 -14.94 25.32 4.58
N ARG A 181 -15.25 24.75 3.42
CA ARG A 181 -14.36 23.77 2.78
C ARG A 181 -13.12 24.47 2.23
N PRO A 182 -11.93 23.90 2.44
CA PRO A 182 -10.71 24.41 1.83
C PRO A 182 -10.65 24.13 0.32
N HIS A 183 -9.90 24.95 -0.39
CA HIS A 183 -9.58 24.76 -1.81
C HIS A 183 -8.07 24.61 -1.97
N PHE A 184 -7.60 23.37 -2.04
CA PHE A 184 -6.18 23.09 -2.14
C PHE A 184 -5.71 23.10 -3.60
N VAL A 185 -4.52 23.63 -3.82
CA VAL A 185 -3.93 23.82 -5.17
C VAL A 185 -2.57 23.11 -5.34
N GLY A 186 -2.03 22.53 -4.27
CA GLY A 186 -0.81 21.72 -4.32
C GLY A 186 0.49 22.51 -4.35
N ARG A 187 0.53 23.73 -3.81
CA ARG A 187 1.70 24.61 -3.78
C ARG A 187 1.77 25.44 -2.50
#